data_18f049d1878c22d64f0437cd7e247188
#
_entry.id   18f049d1878c22d64f0437cd7e247188
#
_cell.length_a   1.000
_cell.length_b   1.000
_cell.length_c   1.000
_cell.angle_alpha   90.00
_cell.angle_beta   90.00
_cell.angle_gamma   90.00
#
_symmetry.space_group_name_H-M   'P 1'
#
loop_
_entity.id
_entity.type
_entity.pdbx_description
1 polymer ?
#
loop_
_entity_poly.entity_id
_entity_poly.type
_entity_poly.pdbx_seq_one_letter_code
_entity_poly.pdbx_strand_id
1 'polypeptide(L)'
;FGDVGTFSFFPGKNIGAFGDAGALITNSKKIYNFAIRARNHGAQYKYDHKFSGRNSRLDTIQAAILNIKLKTYNKVIKKRNKLAKIYLKNLSEIKEIGLFKLKKNNTYAFHQFVIITKKRDQLRSFLKKREIDTMIHYPYMLNELKFFPKTKNLKKSKKLGQKILSLPISEEHT
;
A
#
# COMPACT_ATOMS: atom_id res chain seq x y z
N PHE A 1 -5.53 -16.91 -4.30
CA PHE A 1 -6.04 -16.46 -3.01
C PHE A 1 -7.30 -15.59 -3.23
N GLY A 2 -8.49 -16.10 -2.87
CA GLY A 2 -9.77 -15.42 -3.07
C GLY A 2 -10.23 -15.41 -4.54
N ASP A 3 -11.41 -14.82 -4.77
CA ASP A 3 -12.04 -14.75 -6.09
C ASP A 3 -11.44 -13.66 -6.98
N VAL A 4 -10.92 -12.59 -6.36
CA VAL A 4 -10.38 -11.41 -7.02
C VAL A 4 -9.17 -10.87 -6.26
N GLY A 5 -8.09 -10.55 -6.97
CA GLY A 5 -6.98 -9.74 -6.47
C GLY A 5 -6.99 -8.37 -7.11
N THR A 6 -6.83 -7.31 -6.32
CA THR A 6 -6.69 -5.94 -6.82
C THR A 6 -5.35 -5.35 -6.42
N PHE A 7 -4.72 -4.62 -7.32
CA PHE A 7 -3.39 -4.05 -7.15
C PHE A 7 -3.42 -2.55 -7.46
N SER A 8 -2.74 -1.78 -6.64
CA SER A 8 -2.46 -0.38 -6.91
C SER A 8 -1.05 -0.23 -7.45
N PHE A 9 -0.90 0.49 -8.54
CA PHE A 9 0.37 0.92 -9.11
C PHE A 9 0.53 2.44 -9.06
N PHE A 10 -0.13 3.08 -8.10
CA PHE A 10 0.09 4.50 -7.82
C PHE A 10 1.61 4.79 -7.69
N PRO A 11 2.13 5.95 -8.11
CA PRO A 11 3.57 6.24 -8.17
C PRO A 11 4.36 5.91 -6.90
N GLY A 12 3.78 6.13 -5.72
CA GLY A 12 4.42 5.83 -4.44
C GLY A 12 4.44 4.34 -4.02
N LYS A 13 3.93 3.41 -4.85
CA LYS A 13 3.99 1.96 -4.55
C LYS A 13 5.35 1.39 -4.92
N ASN A 14 5.72 0.25 -4.30
CA ASN A 14 6.99 -0.44 -4.58
C ASN A 14 7.20 -0.73 -6.08
N ILE A 15 6.10 -0.96 -6.80
CA ILE A 15 6.06 -0.93 -8.24
C ILE A 15 5.00 0.09 -8.65
N GLY A 16 5.42 1.33 -8.85
CA GLY A 16 4.58 2.46 -9.21
C GLY A 16 4.73 2.83 -10.69
N ALA A 17 3.62 3.13 -11.35
CA ALA A 17 3.60 3.82 -12.63
C ALA A 17 4.03 5.28 -12.47
N PHE A 18 4.02 6.09 -13.54
CA PHE A 18 4.26 7.53 -13.47
C PHE A 18 2.95 8.34 -13.38
N GLY A 19 1.85 7.67 -13.13
CA GLY A 19 0.52 8.23 -12.91
C GLY A 19 -0.40 7.18 -12.30
N ASP A 20 -1.71 7.43 -12.31
CA ASP A 20 -2.69 6.51 -11.77
C ASP A 20 -2.71 5.21 -12.57
N ALA A 21 -2.57 4.10 -11.86
CA ALA A 21 -2.56 2.76 -12.43
C ALA A 21 -3.00 1.71 -11.43
N GLY A 22 -3.57 0.63 -11.92
CA GLY A 22 -3.97 -0.52 -11.12
C GLY A 22 -4.28 -1.73 -11.98
N ALA A 23 -4.42 -2.89 -11.33
CA ALA A 23 -4.82 -4.12 -12.00
C ALA A 23 -5.82 -4.91 -11.15
N LEU A 24 -6.60 -5.72 -11.83
CA LEU A 24 -7.47 -6.74 -11.25
C LEU A 24 -7.11 -8.08 -11.86
N ILE A 25 -6.94 -9.08 -11.03
CA ILE A 25 -6.73 -10.47 -11.46
C ILE A 25 -7.82 -11.36 -10.88
N THR A 26 -8.27 -12.34 -11.67
CA THR A 26 -9.26 -13.33 -11.26
C THR A 26 -9.20 -14.57 -12.14
N ASN A 27 -9.56 -15.72 -11.58
CA ASN A 27 -9.78 -16.95 -12.33
C ASN A 27 -11.24 -17.11 -12.79
N SER A 28 -12.15 -16.21 -12.34
CA SER A 28 -13.56 -16.25 -12.71
C SER A 28 -13.80 -15.51 -14.03
N LYS A 29 -14.21 -16.25 -15.07
CA LYS A 29 -14.58 -15.68 -16.37
C LYS A 29 -15.72 -14.66 -16.27
N LYS A 30 -16.66 -14.87 -15.34
CA LYS A 30 -17.77 -13.96 -15.07
C LYS A 30 -17.24 -12.62 -14.56
N ILE A 31 -16.34 -12.63 -13.56
CA ILE A 31 -15.73 -11.43 -12.98
C ILE A 31 -14.84 -10.72 -14.02
N TYR A 32 -14.02 -11.48 -14.75
CA TYR A 32 -13.20 -10.93 -15.83
C TYR A 32 -14.04 -10.17 -16.87
N ASN A 33 -15.10 -10.80 -17.40
CA ASN A 33 -15.97 -10.19 -18.40
C ASN A 33 -16.67 -8.94 -17.87
N PHE A 34 -17.12 -8.97 -16.60
CA PHE A 34 -17.69 -7.78 -15.95
C PHE A 34 -16.64 -6.66 -15.83
N ALA A 35 -15.44 -6.95 -15.34
CA ALA A 35 -14.38 -5.97 -15.13
C ALA A 35 -13.93 -5.29 -16.45
N ILE A 36 -13.77 -6.07 -17.53
CA ILE A 36 -13.42 -5.55 -18.86
C ILE A 36 -14.45 -4.53 -19.35
N ARG A 37 -15.74 -4.82 -19.16
CA ARG A 37 -16.83 -3.89 -19.51
C ARG A 37 -16.86 -2.69 -18.56
N ALA A 38 -16.81 -2.94 -17.26
CA ALA A 38 -16.90 -1.90 -16.23
C ALA A 38 -15.82 -0.83 -16.40
N ARG A 39 -14.57 -1.23 -16.72
CA ARG A 39 -13.46 -0.30 -16.96
C ARG A 39 -13.60 0.53 -18.24
N ASN A 40 -14.50 0.14 -19.14
CA ASN A 40 -14.74 0.79 -20.43
C ASN A 40 -16.20 1.23 -20.58
N HIS A 41 -16.68 2.04 -19.65
CA HIS A 41 -18.02 2.64 -19.63
C HIS A 41 -19.17 1.63 -19.65
N GLY A 42 -18.98 0.39 -19.19
CA GLY A 42 -19.97 -0.68 -19.26
C GLY A 42 -20.22 -1.25 -20.65
N ALA A 43 -19.33 -0.91 -21.63
CA ALA A 43 -19.51 -1.29 -23.01
C ALA A 43 -19.08 -2.74 -23.30
N GLN A 44 -19.91 -3.45 -24.04
CA GLN A 44 -19.60 -4.75 -24.60
C GLN A 44 -18.90 -4.58 -25.98
N TYR A 45 -19.45 -3.73 -26.79
CA TYR A 45 -18.89 -3.28 -28.08
C TYR A 45 -18.96 -1.75 -28.16
N LYS A 46 -18.37 -1.16 -29.20
CA LYS A 46 -18.44 0.29 -29.43
C LYS A 46 -19.91 0.75 -29.47
N TYR A 47 -20.27 1.69 -28.59
CA TYR A 47 -21.63 2.23 -28.42
C TYR A 47 -22.68 1.27 -27.81
N ASP A 48 -22.32 0.04 -27.46
CA ASP A 48 -23.22 -0.92 -26.82
C ASP A 48 -22.96 -1.02 -25.32
N HIS A 49 -23.51 -0.08 -24.54
CA HIS A 49 -23.33 0.02 -23.09
C HIS A 49 -24.41 -0.80 -22.37
N LYS A 50 -24.03 -1.81 -21.60
CA LYS A 50 -24.95 -2.72 -20.89
C LYS A 50 -25.25 -2.26 -19.46
N PHE A 51 -24.37 -1.43 -18.87
CA PHE A 51 -24.56 -0.86 -17.53
C PHE A 51 -23.65 0.37 -17.37
N SER A 52 -23.85 1.13 -16.28
CA SER A 52 -23.01 2.29 -15.96
C SER A 52 -21.62 1.85 -15.54
N GLY A 53 -20.62 2.13 -16.34
CA GLY A 53 -19.22 1.85 -16.08
C GLY A 53 -18.38 3.11 -15.91
N ARG A 54 -17.04 2.96 -15.93
CA ARG A 54 -16.07 4.05 -15.79
C ARG A 54 -15.04 4.00 -16.90
N ASN A 55 -14.36 5.11 -17.15
CA ASN A 55 -13.09 5.09 -17.86
C ASN A 55 -11.99 4.71 -16.86
N SER A 56 -11.50 3.46 -16.92
CA SER A 56 -10.45 2.96 -16.03
C SER A 56 -9.61 1.91 -16.78
N ARG A 57 -8.96 2.33 -17.85
CA ARG A 57 -8.35 1.43 -18.85
C ARG A 57 -6.88 1.16 -18.64
N LEU A 58 -6.16 1.98 -17.88
CA LEU A 58 -4.71 2.06 -17.80
C LEU A 58 -4.10 2.49 -19.14
N ASP A 59 -3.48 3.66 -19.17
CA ASP A 59 -2.79 4.16 -20.35
C ASP A 59 -1.62 3.25 -20.74
N THR A 60 -1.44 3.03 -22.03
CA THR A 60 -0.41 2.13 -22.57
C THR A 60 1.00 2.55 -22.13
N ILE A 61 1.25 3.85 -22.01
CA ILE A 61 2.54 4.37 -21.53
C ILE A 61 2.81 3.93 -20.07
N GLN A 62 1.80 3.96 -19.20
CA GLN A 62 1.93 3.49 -17.82
C GLN A 62 2.21 1.98 -17.77
N ALA A 63 1.55 1.21 -18.63
CA ALA A 63 1.80 -0.23 -18.74
C ALA A 63 3.23 -0.53 -19.21
N ALA A 64 3.75 0.25 -20.18
CA ALA A 64 5.13 0.12 -20.65
C ALA A 64 6.15 0.39 -19.53
N ILE A 65 5.95 1.45 -18.75
CA ILE A 65 6.78 1.78 -17.58
C ILE A 65 6.76 0.66 -16.55
N LEU A 66 5.57 0.14 -16.22
CA LEU A 66 5.42 -0.98 -15.28
C LEU A 66 6.14 -2.24 -15.77
N ASN A 67 6.06 -2.55 -17.07
CA ASN A 67 6.76 -3.70 -17.67
C ASN A 67 8.30 -3.57 -17.54
N ILE A 68 8.85 -2.37 -17.65
CA ILE A 68 10.28 -2.12 -17.44
C ILE A 68 10.63 -2.33 -15.96
N LYS A 69 9.86 -1.73 -15.04
CA LYS A 69 10.09 -1.83 -13.59
C LYS A 69 9.95 -3.27 -13.07
N LEU A 70 9.03 -4.06 -13.62
CA LEU A 70 8.85 -5.46 -13.26
C LEU A 70 10.11 -6.29 -13.46
N LYS A 71 10.93 -6.01 -14.48
CA LYS A 71 12.18 -6.75 -14.74
C LYS A 71 13.17 -6.67 -13.57
N THR A 72 13.13 -5.60 -12.79
CA THR A 72 14.04 -5.37 -11.66
C THR A 72 13.35 -5.50 -10.29
N TYR A 73 12.05 -5.76 -10.25
CA TYR A 73 11.25 -5.73 -9.03
C TYR A 73 11.77 -6.65 -7.92
N ASN A 74 12.26 -7.83 -8.27
CA ASN A 74 12.86 -8.74 -7.29
C ASN A 74 14.11 -8.15 -6.61
N LYS A 75 14.89 -7.31 -7.31
CA LYS A 75 16.04 -6.60 -6.72
C LYS A 75 15.55 -5.54 -5.72
N VAL A 76 14.47 -4.81 -6.06
CA VAL A 76 13.83 -3.83 -5.17
C VAL A 76 13.37 -4.50 -3.87
N ILE A 77 12.65 -5.62 -3.96
CA ILE A 77 12.18 -6.37 -2.78
C ILE A 77 13.36 -6.86 -1.93
N LYS A 78 14.43 -7.36 -2.54
CA LYS A 78 15.64 -7.78 -1.80
C LYS A 78 16.28 -6.62 -1.03
N LYS A 79 16.43 -5.45 -1.65
CA LYS A 79 16.98 -4.25 -0.99
C LYS A 79 16.11 -3.81 0.20
N ARG A 80 14.77 -3.68 0.00
CA ARG A 80 13.84 -3.32 1.07
C ARG A 80 13.88 -4.31 2.24
N ASN A 81 13.98 -5.61 1.95
CA ASN A 81 14.14 -6.63 3.00
C ASN A 81 15.48 -6.50 3.76
N LYS A 82 16.58 -6.12 3.09
CA LYS A 82 17.85 -5.85 3.76
C LYS A 82 17.73 -4.67 4.74
N LEU A 83 17.13 -3.56 4.31
CA LEU A 83 16.88 -2.40 5.17
C LEU A 83 15.96 -2.73 6.35
N ALA A 84 14.86 -3.45 6.07
CA ALA A 84 13.94 -3.88 7.11
C ALA A 84 14.62 -4.74 8.19
N LYS A 85 15.55 -5.63 7.80
CA LYS A 85 16.36 -6.42 8.75
C LYS A 85 17.22 -5.54 9.66
N ILE A 86 17.80 -4.46 9.12
CA ILE A 86 18.58 -3.49 9.90
C ILE A 86 17.68 -2.82 10.95
N TYR A 87 16.52 -2.33 10.52
CA TYR A 87 15.53 -1.76 11.46
C TYR A 87 15.09 -2.77 12.52
N LEU A 88 14.73 -3.99 12.12
CA LEU A 88 14.29 -5.03 13.04
C LEU A 88 15.37 -5.34 14.10
N LYS A 89 16.63 -5.47 13.68
CA LYS A 89 17.75 -5.73 14.58
C LYS A 89 17.93 -4.58 15.59
N ASN A 90 18.08 -3.35 15.08
CA ASN A 90 18.45 -2.21 15.92
C ASN A 90 17.29 -1.71 16.82
N LEU A 91 16.05 -1.80 16.34
CA LEU A 91 14.89 -1.34 17.10
C LEU A 91 14.32 -2.38 18.06
N SER A 92 14.66 -3.67 17.91
CA SER A 92 14.17 -4.72 18.81
C SER A 92 14.66 -4.57 20.25
N GLU A 93 15.78 -3.89 20.46
CA GLU A 93 16.38 -3.65 21.80
C GLU A 93 15.77 -2.44 22.52
N ILE A 94 14.99 -1.61 21.81
CA ILE A 94 14.38 -0.40 22.37
C ILE A 94 13.01 -0.74 22.94
N LYS A 95 12.89 -0.75 24.27
CA LYS A 95 11.66 -1.14 24.99
C LYS A 95 10.42 -0.30 24.64
N GLU A 96 10.60 0.97 24.26
CA GLU A 96 9.52 1.89 23.91
C GLU A 96 9.01 1.70 22.48
N ILE A 97 9.70 0.88 21.66
CA ILE A 97 9.34 0.62 20.26
C ILE A 97 8.73 -0.77 20.13
N GLY A 98 7.48 -0.81 19.71
CA GLY A 98 6.83 -2.05 19.30
C GLY A 98 7.03 -2.34 17.83
N LEU A 99 7.37 -3.57 17.50
CA LEU A 99 7.52 -4.06 16.13
C LEU A 99 6.43 -5.11 15.84
N PHE A 100 5.96 -5.16 14.59
CA PHE A 100 5.05 -6.22 14.16
C PHE A 100 5.79 -7.55 14.04
N LYS A 101 5.19 -8.60 14.57
CA LYS A 101 5.73 -9.97 14.44
C LYS A 101 5.59 -10.44 12.98
N LEU A 102 6.72 -10.75 12.36
CA LEU A 102 6.75 -11.31 11.01
C LEU A 102 6.64 -12.84 11.07
N LYS A 103 5.86 -13.43 10.17
CA LYS A 103 5.80 -14.89 10.03
C LYS A 103 7.03 -15.37 9.24
N LYS A 104 7.71 -16.42 9.74
CA LYS A 104 8.97 -16.93 9.18
C LYS A 104 8.88 -17.33 7.70
N ASN A 105 7.74 -17.88 7.28
CA ASN A 105 7.56 -18.43 5.93
C ASN A 105 6.92 -17.43 4.93
N ASN A 106 6.80 -16.15 5.30
CA ASN A 106 6.22 -15.14 4.42
C ASN A 106 7.31 -14.24 3.84
N THR A 107 7.15 -13.90 2.56
CA THR A 107 7.91 -12.82 1.92
C THR A 107 7.16 -11.51 2.11
N TYR A 108 7.87 -10.47 2.53
CA TYR A 108 7.32 -9.15 2.76
C TYR A 108 7.85 -8.15 1.75
N ALA A 109 6.96 -7.32 1.22
CA ALA A 109 7.32 -6.27 0.27
C ALA A 109 7.88 -5.01 0.95
N PHE A 110 7.64 -4.86 2.26
CA PHE A 110 8.01 -3.68 3.04
C PHE A 110 7.74 -2.36 2.30
N HIS A 111 6.50 -2.22 1.81
CA HIS A 111 6.05 -0.96 1.25
C HIS A 111 6.17 0.18 2.29
N GLN A 112 5.90 -0.15 3.54
CA GLN A 112 6.07 0.71 4.69
C GLN A 112 6.78 -0.09 5.79
N PHE A 113 7.63 0.57 6.58
CA PHE A 113 8.16 0.02 7.82
C PHE A 113 7.51 0.74 8.99
N VAL A 114 6.55 0.08 9.63
CA VAL A 114 5.71 0.67 10.66
C VAL A 114 6.19 0.24 12.03
N ILE A 115 6.39 1.19 12.94
CA ILE A 115 6.66 0.98 14.36
C ILE A 115 5.47 1.42 15.20
N ILE A 116 5.43 0.95 16.44
CA ILE A 116 4.41 1.30 17.42
C ILE A 116 5.10 1.95 18.62
N THR A 117 4.69 3.16 19.02
CA THR A 117 5.20 3.81 20.23
C THR A 117 4.16 4.71 20.86
N LYS A 118 4.14 4.77 22.18
CA LYS A 118 3.27 5.71 22.94
C LYS A 118 3.68 7.16 22.75
N LYS A 119 4.95 7.42 22.42
CA LYS A 119 5.53 8.75 22.22
C LYS A 119 5.63 9.14 20.73
N ARG A 120 4.66 8.68 19.90
CA ARG A 120 4.69 8.83 18.45
C ARG A 120 4.97 10.25 17.97
N ASP A 121 4.24 11.23 18.48
CA ASP A 121 4.35 12.61 17.99
C ASP A 121 5.65 13.28 18.45
N GLN A 122 6.13 12.94 19.64
CA GLN A 122 7.44 13.38 20.13
C GLN A 122 8.57 12.79 19.28
N LEU A 123 8.51 11.49 18.99
CA LEU A 123 9.48 10.80 18.12
C LEU A 123 9.45 11.40 16.70
N ARG A 124 8.27 11.64 16.15
CA ARG A 124 8.12 12.27 14.83
C ARG A 124 8.77 13.64 14.78
N SER A 125 8.52 14.49 15.78
CA SER A 125 9.13 15.82 15.87
C SER A 125 10.65 15.77 16.04
N PHE A 126 11.14 14.82 16.85
CA PHE A 126 12.57 14.58 17.04
C PHE A 126 13.28 14.16 15.76
N LEU A 127 12.68 13.22 15.00
CA LEU A 127 13.21 12.74 13.72
C LEU A 127 13.20 13.85 12.67
N LYS A 128 12.12 14.65 12.60
CA LYS A 128 12.02 15.76 11.67
C LYS A 128 13.11 16.83 11.89
N LYS A 129 13.45 17.13 13.17
CA LYS A 129 14.57 18.03 13.49
C LYS A 129 15.94 17.50 13.03
N ARG A 130 16.03 16.21 12.66
CA ARG A 130 17.21 15.54 12.12
C ARG A 130 17.07 15.20 10.63
N GLU A 131 16.13 15.87 9.96
CA GLU A 131 15.87 15.71 8.54
C GLU A 131 15.42 14.28 8.14
N ILE A 132 14.88 13.53 9.13
CA ILE A 132 14.31 12.20 8.89
C ILE A 132 12.80 12.34 8.79
N ASP A 133 12.27 12.22 7.57
CA ASP A 133 10.85 12.29 7.31
C ASP A 133 10.14 10.98 7.71
N THR A 134 8.99 11.14 8.35
CA THR A 134 8.14 10.03 8.79
C THR A 134 6.69 10.32 8.48
N MET A 135 5.89 9.27 8.28
CA MET A 135 4.48 9.40 7.94
C MET A 135 3.60 8.58 8.88
N ILE A 136 2.32 8.96 8.95
CA ILE A 136 1.30 8.22 9.70
C ILE A 136 0.32 7.63 8.68
N HIS A 137 0.29 6.31 8.55
CA HIS A 137 -0.62 5.59 7.66
C HIS A 137 -1.62 4.75 8.47
N TYR A 138 -2.78 5.32 8.90
CA TYR A 138 -3.28 6.66 8.54
C TYR A 138 -3.68 7.43 9.80
N PRO A 139 -3.77 8.77 9.78
CA PRO A 139 -4.09 9.56 10.98
C PRO A 139 -5.53 9.38 11.44
N TYR A 140 -6.46 9.05 10.51
CA TYR A 140 -7.86 8.82 10.79
C TYR A 140 -8.24 7.38 10.46
N MET A 141 -9.07 6.77 11.30
CA MET A 141 -9.69 5.49 10.97
C MET A 141 -10.87 5.72 10.02
N LEU A 142 -11.18 4.72 9.18
CA LEU A 142 -12.25 4.84 8.18
C LEU A 142 -13.60 5.24 8.81
N ASN A 143 -13.93 4.69 9.98
CA ASN A 143 -15.15 5.00 10.71
C ASN A 143 -15.15 6.39 11.38
N GLU A 144 -14.07 7.13 11.34
CA GLU A 144 -13.96 8.53 11.79
C GLU A 144 -14.22 9.52 10.65
N LEU A 145 -14.23 9.05 9.41
CA LEU A 145 -14.49 9.87 8.24
C LEU A 145 -15.99 10.17 8.13
N LYS A 146 -16.35 11.44 7.86
CA LYS A 146 -17.74 11.92 7.89
C LYS A 146 -18.69 11.19 6.94
N PHE A 147 -18.19 10.69 5.80
CA PHE A 147 -18.96 10.03 4.77
C PHE A 147 -19.08 8.51 4.95
N PHE A 148 -18.39 7.92 5.93
CA PHE A 148 -18.60 6.52 6.27
C PHE A 148 -19.73 6.36 7.28
N PRO A 149 -20.57 5.31 7.14
CA PRO A 149 -21.57 5.00 8.15
C PRO A 149 -20.91 4.87 9.52
N LYS A 150 -21.52 5.47 10.55
CA LYS A 150 -21.06 5.32 11.93
C LYS A 150 -21.19 3.85 12.33
N THR A 151 -20.12 3.11 12.23
CA THR A 151 -20.05 1.71 12.65
C THR A 151 -19.65 1.61 14.12
N LYS A 152 -19.74 0.38 14.68
CA LYS A 152 -19.36 0.06 16.07
C LYS A 152 -18.01 0.67 16.44
N ASN A 153 -17.88 1.08 17.70
CA ASN A 153 -16.68 1.69 18.25
C ASN A 153 -15.46 0.76 18.13
N LEU A 154 -14.56 1.05 17.19
CA LEU A 154 -13.33 0.30 16.93
C LEU A 154 -12.20 0.74 17.87
N LYS A 155 -12.40 0.60 19.18
CA LYS A 155 -11.47 1.05 20.23
C LYS A 155 -10.03 0.57 20.01
N LYS A 156 -9.83 -0.69 19.59
CA LYS A 156 -8.49 -1.26 19.34
C LYS A 156 -7.79 -0.55 18.17
N SER A 157 -8.49 -0.38 17.03
CA SER A 157 -7.95 0.30 15.85
C SER A 157 -7.61 1.76 16.14
N LYS A 158 -8.48 2.47 16.86
CA LYS A 158 -8.23 3.86 17.27
C LYS A 158 -6.99 3.98 18.15
N LYS A 159 -6.85 3.11 19.17
CA LYS A 159 -5.67 3.07 20.05
C LYS A 159 -4.38 2.75 19.28
N LEU A 160 -4.45 1.88 18.26
CA LEU A 160 -3.30 1.55 17.42
C LEU A 160 -2.94 2.74 16.51
N GLY A 161 -3.93 3.35 15.85
CA GLY A 161 -3.72 4.49 14.95
C GLY A 161 -3.03 5.68 15.62
N GLN A 162 -3.23 5.86 16.93
CA GLN A 162 -2.55 6.90 17.72
C GLN A 162 -1.07 6.59 18.00
N LYS A 163 -0.60 5.37 17.75
CA LYS A 163 0.74 4.90 18.14
C LYS A 163 1.62 4.53 16.97
N ILE A 164 1.07 4.33 15.78
CA ILE A 164 1.82 3.91 14.60
C ILE A 164 2.58 5.06 13.97
N LEU A 165 3.81 4.78 13.51
CA LEU A 165 4.65 5.68 12.75
C LEU A 165 5.39 4.89 11.68
N SER A 166 5.33 5.36 10.44
CA SER A 166 6.08 4.77 9.32
C SER A 166 7.43 5.45 9.20
N LEU A 167 8.49 4.66 9.31
CA LEU A 167 9.87 5.08 9.10
C LEU A 167 10.22 5.04 7.61
N PRO A 168 11.21 5.82 7.15
CA PRO A 168 11.66 5.79 5.76
C PRO A 168 12.13 4.39 5.36
N ILE A 169 11.64 3.91 4.23
CA ILE A 169 12.12 2.67 3.63
C ILE A 169 11.93 2.74 2.13
N SER A 170 13.03 2.69 1.40
CA SER A 170 13.07 2.73 -0.05
C SER A 170 14.27 1.93 -0.54
N GLU A 171 14.22 1.42 -1.75
CA GLU A 171 15.36 0.77 -2.41
C GLU A 171 16.49 1.74 -2.74
N GLU A 172 16.26 3.04 -2.65
CA GLU A 172 17.25 4.09 -2.90
C GLU A 172 18.04 4.43 -1.64
N HIS A 173 17.55 4.05 -0.46
CA HIS A 173 18.31 4.20 0.79
C HIS A 173 19.49 3.22 0.82
N THR A 174 20.65 3.69 1.22
CA THR A 174 21.90 2.93 1.39
C THR A 174 22.12 2.53 2.84
#